data_27b989ec96d808a7e1b023bca88a117a
#
_entry.id   27b989ec96d808a7e1b023bca88a117a
#
_cell.length_a   1.000
_cell.length_b   1.000
_cell.length_c   1.000
_cell.angle_alpha   90.00
_cell.angle_beta   90.00
_cell.angle_gamma   90.00
#
_symmetry.space_group_name_H-M   'P 1'
#
loop_
_entity.id
_entity.type
_entity.pdbx_description
1 polymer ?
#
loop_
_entity_poly.entity_id
_entity_poly.type
_entity_poly.pdbx_seq_one_letter_code
_entity_poly.pdbx_strand_id
1 'polypeptide(L)'
;MKRLILPLVIALLLGCRGNSQNKTAPEVSSSKETAYEVQKTDAEWRSELTDMEYYILRKAGTENPGTSELLRIKEKGTYVCAGCGHPLFKSEHKFDSGTGWPSFDREIEGNVDYSVDYNIGYKRTEEHCARCGGHLGHVFEDGPRETTGLRHCINGAALDFVPEQ
;
A
#
# COMPACT_ATOMS: atom_id res chain seq x y z
N MET A 1 47.86 21.37 -56.49
CA MET A 1 47.00 21.57 -55.34
C MET A 1 46.00 20.42 -55.30
N LYS A 2 46.31 19.35 -54.53
CA LYS A 2 45.45 18.17 -54.39
C LYS A 2 44.65 18.31 -53.09
N ARG A 3 43.31 18.44 -53.17
CA ARG A 3 42.39 18.45 -52.03
C ARG A 3 42.11 17.02 -51.56
N LEU A 4 42.53 16.69 -50.35
CA LEU A 4 42.27 15.42 -49.71
C LEU A 4 40.90 15.51 -49.04
N ILE A 5 39.95 14.68 -49.49
CA ILE A 5 38.61 14.57 -48.94
C ILE A 5 38.66 13.41 -47.95
N LEU A 6 38.50 13.72 -46.63
CA LEU A 6 38.42 12.74 -45.58
C LEU A 6 36.95 12.30 -45.38
N PRO A 7 36.61 11.01 -45.44
CA PRO A 7 35.22 10.57 -45.18
C PRO A 7 34.96 10.56 -43.69
N LEU A 8 33.89 11.23 -43.31
CA LEU A 8 33.31 11.24 -41.95
C LEU A 8 32.57 9.93 -41.69
N VAL A 9 33.13 9.05 -40.88
CA VAL A 9 32.47 7.83 -40.43
C VAL A 9 31.55 8.20 -39.26
N ILE A 10 30.22 8.19 -39.53
CA ILE A 10 29.21 8.36 -38.48
C ILE A 10 28.97 6.98 -37.86
N ALA A 11 29.46 6.76 -36.64
CA ALA A 11 29.13 5.57 -35.86
C ALA A 11 27.74 5.74 -35.24
N LEU A 12 26.74 5.00 -35.74
CA LEU A 12 25.44 4.86 -35.10
C LEU A 12 25.61 4.01 -33.85
N LEU A 13 25.59 4.65 -32.69
CA LEU A 13 25.44 3.96 -31.41
C LEU A 13 23.95 3.62 -31.23
N LEU A 14 23.60 2.35 -31.48
CA LEU A 14 22.31 1.80 -31.04
C LEU A 14 22.35 1.67 -29.51
N GLY A 15 21.85 2.67 -28.81
CA GLY A 15 21.61 2.61 -27.40
C GLY A 15 20.39 1.72 -27.12
N CYS A 16 20.61 0.51 -26.60
CA CYS A 16 19.56 -0.28 -25.97
C CYS A 16 19.02 0.50 -24.76
N ARG A 17 17.89 1.18 -24.89
CA ARG A 17 17.13 1.70 -23.76
C ARG A 17 16.50 0.50 -23.03
N GLY A 18 17.17 0.00 -22.03
CA GLY A 18 16.55 -0.83 -21.00
C GLY A 18 15.48 0.00 -20.28
N ASN A 19 14.23 -0.28 -20.52
CA ASN A 19 13.10 0.34 -19.84
C ASN A 19 12.99 -0.28 -18.44
N SER A 20 13.82 0.16 -17.50
CA SER A 20 13.66 -0.15 -16.08
C SER A 20 12.46 0.64 -15.59
N GLN A 21 11.28 0.02 -15.57
CA GLN A 21 10.11 0.57 -14.89
C GLN A 21 10.35 0.48 -13.38
N ASN A 22 11.04 1.48 -12.83
CA ASN A 22 11.08 1.69 -11.40
C ASN A 22 9.68 2.16 -10.99
N LYS A 23 8.86 1.26 -10.43
CA LYS A 23 7.57 1.64 -9.85
C LYS A 23 7.89 2.36 -8.55
N THR A 24 7.78 3.67 -8.57
CA THR A 24 7.74 4.54 -7.38
C THR A 24 6.44 4.31 -6.62
N ALA A 25 6.45 4.58 -5.31
CA ALA A 25 5.22 4.61 -4.51
C ALA A 25 4.16 5.48 -5.20
N PRO A 26 2.86 5.16 -5.04
CA PRO A 26 1.77 5.89 -5.68
C PRO A 26 1.88 7.38 -5.43
N GLU A 27 1.76 8.20 -6.48
CA GLU A 27 1.66 9.64 -6.32
C GLU A 27 0.36 9.98 -5.59
N VAL A 28 0.49 10.70 -4.47
CA VAL A 28 -0.65 11.20 -3.71
C VAL A 28 -1.33 12.26 -4.55
N SER A 29 -2.47 11.92 -5.14
CA SER A 29 -3.32 12.88 -5.82
C SER A 29 -3.81 13.94 -4.83
N SER A 30 -3.52 15.22 -5.11
CA SER A 30 -3.97 16.37 -4.33
C SER A 30 -5.49 16.31 -4.10
N SER A 31 -5.89 16.16 -2.82
CA SER A 31 -7.21 16.37 -2.23
C SER A 31 -8.39 16.49 -3.22
N LYS A 32 -8.94 15.34 -3.66
CA LYS A 32 -10.38 15.23 -3.82
C LYS A 32 -10.94 15.10 -2.40
N GLU A 33 -11.78 16.01 -2.01
CA GLU A 33 -12.72 15.85 -0.90
C GLU A 33 -13.78 14.83 -1.37
N THR A 34 -13.36 13.58 -1.53
CA THR A 34 -14.24 12.46 -1.90
C THR A 34 -14.90 12.00 -0.62
N ALA A 35 -16.18 12.33 -0.48
CA ALA A 35 -17.00 11.72 0.55
C ALA A 35 -16.96 10.20 0.34
N TYR A 36 -16.40 9.46 1.31
CA TYR A 36 -16.36 7.99 1.28
C TYR A 36 -17.78 7.40 1.18
N GLU A 37 -17.91 6.27 0.50
CA GLU A 37 -19.20 5.59 0.32
C GLU A 37 -19.83 5.22 1.68
N VAL A 38 -19.02 4.71 2.61
CA VAL A 38 -19.45 4.35 3.96
C VAL A 38 -19.10 5.49 4.92
N GLN A 39 -20.14 6.18 5.37
CA GLN A 39 -20.03 7.26 6.35
C GLN A 39 -20.88 6.91 7.58
N LYS A 40 -20.27 6.99 8.75
CA LYS A 40 -20.92 6.78 10.05
C LYS A 40 -20.44 7.86 11.02
N THR A 41 -21.27 8.16 11.99
CA THR A 41 -20.90 9.03 13.11
C THR A 41 -19.85 8.35 13.98
N ASP A 42 -19.11 9.14 14.77
CA ASP A 42 -18.13 8.62 15.73
C ASP A 42 -18.77 7.61 16.71
N ALA A 43 -20.01 7.86 17.13
CA ALA A 43 -20.75 6.97 18.02
C ALA A 43 -21.11 5.62 17.37
N GLU A 44 -21.50 5.63 16.10
CA GLU A 44 -21.78 4.42 15.34
C GLU A 44 -20.50 3.58 15.16
N TRP A 45 -19.38 4.21 14.76
CA TRP A 45 -18.12 3.51 14.66
C TRP A 45 -17.70 2.85 15.99
N ARG A 46 -17.84 3.57 17.11
CA ARG A 46 -17.54 3.03 18.44
C ARG A 46 -18.44 1.87 18.86
N SER A 47 -19.67 1.83 18.38
CA SER A 47 -20.59 0.75 18.72
C SER A 47 -20.36 -0.53 17.92
N GLU A 48 -19.72 -0.43 16.74
CA GLU A 48 -19.51 -1.55 15.83
C GLU A 48 -18.09 -2.12 15.90
N LEU A 49 -17.11 -1.29 16.25
CA LEU A 49 -15.69 -1.65 16.29
C LEU A 49 -15.25 -1.98 17.73
N THR A 50 -14.30 -2.88 17.85
CA THR A 50 -13.54 -3.02 19.11
C THR A 50 -12.73 -1.75 19.38
N ASP A 51 -12.27 -1.57 20.62
CA ASP A 51 -11.44 -0.40 20.99
C ASP A 51 -10.17 -0.30 20.13
N MET A 52 -9.55 -1.43 19.78
CA MET A 52 -8.34 -1.45 18.97
C MET A 52 -8.63 -1.13 17.50
N GLU A 53 -9.65 -1.72 16.90
CA GLU A 53 -10.07 -1.40 15.52
C GLU A 53 -10.45 0.08 15.40
N TYR A 54 -11.23 0.60 16.37
CA TYR A 54 -11.57 2.01 16.39
C TYR A 54 -10.34 2.91 16.52
N TYR A 55 -9.42 2.56 17.43
CA TYR A 55 -8.17 3.31 17.62
C TYR A 55 -7.35 3.38 16.32
N ILE A 56 -7.25 2.26 15.59
CA ILE A 56 -6.50 2.22 14.34
C ILE A 56 -7.28 2.89 13.21
N LEU A 57 -8.48 2.40 12.89
CA LEU A 57 -9.23 2.83 11.73
C LEU A 57 -9.71 4.30 11.80
N ARG A 58 -9.99 4.81 13.02
CA ARG A 58 -10.63 6.13 13.19
C ARG A 58 -9.76 7.17 13.90
N LYS A 59 -8.66 6.75 14.53
CA LYS A 59 -7.72 7.65 15.20
C LYS A 59 -6.29 7.56 14.64
N ALA A 60 -6.12 6.87 13.51
CA ALA A 60 -4.81 6.64 12.86
C ALA A 60 -3.76 6.09 13.84
N GLY A 61 -4.19 5.16 14.69
CA GLY A 61 -3.34 4.48 15.66
C GLY A 61 -2.44 3.44 15.01
N THR A 62 -1.57 2.85 15.82
CA THR A 62 -0.73 1.71 15.39
C THR A 62 -0.73 0.66 16.50
N GLU A 63 -0.98 -0.59 16.16
CA GLU A 63 -0.86 -1.72 17.09
C GLU A 63 0.60 -2.06 17.37
N ASN A 64 0.86 -2.79 18.46
CA ASN A 64 2.21 -3.28 18.74
C ASN A 64 2.66 -4.33 17.70
N PRO A 65 3.95 -4.37 17.32
CA PRO A 65 4.45 -5.36 16.38
C PRO A 65 4.30 -6.78 16.94
N GLY A 66 3.96 -7.74 16.08
CA GLY A 66 3.87 -9.16 16.42
C GLY A 66 2.57 -9.58 17.13
N THR A 67 1.62 -8.67 17.35
CA THR A 67 0.39 -8.96 18.10
C THR A 67 -0.73 -9.55 17.26
N SER A 68 -0.76 -9.29 15.94
CA SER A 68 -1.81 -9.75 15.06
C SER A 68 -1.70 -11.26 14.74
N GLU A 69 -2.81 -11.97 14.92
CA GLU A 69 -2.93 -13.37 14.46
C GLU A 69 -2.85 -13.50 12.93
N LEU A 70 -3.17 -12.44 12.19
CA LEU A 70 -3.11 -12.42 10.72
C LEU A 70 -1.68 -12.64 10.19
N LEU A 71 -0.65 -12.43 11.00
CA LEU A 71 0.75 -12.75 10.66
C LEU A 71 0.93 -14.23 10.32
N ARG A 72 0.19 -15.12 11.00
CA ARG A 72 0.34 -16.58 10.91
C ARG A 72 -0.52 -17.21 9.83
N ILE A 73 -1.53 -16.51 9.31
CA ILE A 73 -2.43 -17.02 8.27
C ILE A 73 -1.65 -17.30 6.99
N LYS A 74 -1.73 -18.55 6.50
CA LYS A 74 -1.14 -19.03 5.25
C LYS A 74 -2.22 -19.48 4.25
N GLU A 75 -3.48 -19.47 4.65
CA GLU A 75 -4.62 -19.87 3.84
C GLU A 75 -4.83 -18.91 2.69
N LYS A 76 -5.43 -19.42 1.60
CA LYS A 76 -5.88 -18.58 0.50
C LYS A 76 -7.14 -17.82 0.90
N GLY A 77 -7.19 -16.56 0.54
CA GLY A 77 -8.33 -15.72 0.86
C GLY A 77 -8.07 -14.24 0.59
N THR A 78 -8.95 -13.42 1.12
CA THR A 78 -8.92 -11.97 0.95
C THR A 78 -8.89 -11.29 2.32
N TYR A 79 -7.98 -10.34 2.48
CA TYR A 79 -7.96 -9.44 3.62
C TYR A 79 -8.90 -8.27 3.31
N VAL A 80 -9.87 -8.04 4.19
CA VAL A 80 -10.91 -7.02 4.04
C VAL A 80 -10.77 -5.99 5.16
N CYS A 81 -11.30 -4.79 4.95
CA CYS A 81 -11.34 -3.75 5.97
C CYS A 81 -12.22 -4.18 7.15
N ALA A 82 -11.68 -4.22 8.37
CA ALA A 82 -12.44 -4.56 9.57
C ALA A 82 -13.62 -3.60 9.83
N GLY A 83 -13.52 -2.35 9.36
CA GLY A 83 -14.60 -1.36 9.53
C GLY A 83 -15.76 -1.49 8.57
N CYS A 84 -15.57 -1.98 7.34
CA CYS A 84 -16.64 -1.97 6.32
C CYS A 84 -16.68 -3.19 5.40
N GLY A 85 -15.81 -4.19 5.61
CA GLY A 85 -15.77 -5.41 4.82
C GLY A 85 -15.24 -5.23 3.39
N HIS A 86 -14.71 -4.04 3.04
CA HIS A 86 -14.17 -3.80 1.69
C HIS A 86 -12.93 -4.65 1.43
N PRO A 87 -12.83 -5.41 0.30
CA PRO A 87 -11.65 -6.20 -0.01
C PRO A 87 -10.45 -5.29 -0.27
N LEU A 88 -9.31 -5.55 0.37
CA LEU A 88 -8.12 -4.69 0.29
C LEU A 88 -6.91 -5.41 -0.30
N PHE A 89 -6.62 -6.62 0.17
CA PHE A 89 -5.43 -7.38 -0.24
C PHE A 89 -5.78 -8.84 -0.47
N LYS A 90 -5.07 -9.49 -1.40
CA LYS A 90 -5.14 -10.93 -1.60
C LYS A 90 -4.04 -11.65 -0.82
N SER A 91 -4.33 -12.85 -0.32
CA SER A 91 -3.35 -13.65 0.42
C SER A 91 -2.10 -14.01 -0.38
N GLU A 92 -2.21 -14.12 -1.71
CA GLU A 92 -1.09 -14.41 -2.62
C GLU A 92 -0.05 -13.27 -2.69
N HIS A 93 -0.43 -12.06 -2.27
CA HIS A 93 0.43 -10.88 -2.21
C HIS A 93 1.03 -10.64 -0.82
N LYS A 94 0.65 -11.47 0.16
CA LYS A 94 1.19 -11.37 1.51
C LYS A 94 2.58 -11.99 1.60
N PHE A 95 3.50 -11.30 2.28
CA PHE A 95 4.83 -11.81 2.57
C PHE A 95 5.27 -11.49 4.00
N ASP A 96 6.27 -12.23 4.49
CA ASP A 96 6.89 -11.93 5.78
C ASP A 96 7.98 -10.87 5.60
N SER A 97 7.70 -9.67 6.07
CA SER A 97 8.64 -8.54 6.03
C SER A 97 9.58 -8.49 7.24
N GLY A 98 9.36 -9.32 8.26
CA GLY A 98 10.09 -9.27 9.53
C GLY A 98 9.78 -8.05 10.41
N THR A 99 8.86 -7.16 9.99
CA THR A 99 8.54 -5.92 10.74
C THR A 99 7.57 -6.13 11.90
N GLY A 100 6.83 -7.24 11.90
CA GLY A 100 5.83 -7.56 12.92
C GLY A 100 4.40 -7.10 12.58
N TRP A 101 4.17 -6.59 11.39
CA TRP A 101 2.85 -6.26 10.85
C TRP A 101 2.55 -7.03 9.57
N PRO A 102 1.28 -7.38 9.28
CA PRO A 102 0.87 -7.91 8.00
C PRO A 102 1.39 -7.05 6.85
N SER A 103 2.11 -7.68 5.91
CA SER A 103 2.74 -6.97 4.80
C SER A 103 2.37 -7.58 3.45
N PHE A 104 2.08 -6.71 2.47
CA PHE A 104 1.67 -7.11 1.13
C PHE A 104 2.53 -6.37 0.09
N ASP A 105 2.77 -7.00 -1.07
CA ASP A 105 3.52 -6.38 -2.16
C ASP A 105 2.62 -5.54 -3.09
N ARG A 106 1.31 -5.68 -2.99
CA ARG A 106 0.31 -4.87 -3.70
C ARG A 106 -1.06 -4.97 -3.05
N GLU A 107 -1.87 -3.94 -3.27
CA GLU A 107 -3.29 -3.91 -2.94
C GLU A 107 -4.15 -4.50 -4.08
N ILE A 108 -5.45 -4.67 -3.83
CA ILE A 108 -6.45 -4.79 -4.88
C ILE A 108 -6.65 -3.39 -5.48
N GLU A 109 -6.34 -3.24 -6.75
CA GLU A 109 -6.30 -1.94 -7.44
C GLU A 109 -7.58 -1.12 -7.24
N GLY A 110 -7.39 0.13 -6.78
CA GLY A 110 -8.48 1.08 -6.52
C GLY A 110 -9.19 0.90 -5.17
N ASN A 111 -8.79 -0.07 -4.35
CA ASN A 111 -9.44 -0.34 -3.06
C ASN A 111 -8.71 0.28 -1.86
N VAL A 112 -7.54 0.89 -2.11
CA VAL A 112 -6.75 1.64 -1.13
C VAL A 112 -6.52 3.05 -1.64
N ASP A 113 -6.81 4.05 -0.82
CA ASP A 113 -6.49 5.46 -1.05
C ASP A 113 -5.21 5.85 -0.31
N TYR A 114 -4.54 6.88 -0.79
CA TYR A 114 -3.27 7.33 -0.26
C TYR A 114 -3.30 8.80 0.15
N SER A 115 -2.65 9.11 1.28
CA SER A 115 -2.41 10.47 1.73
C SER A 115 -0.96 10.66 2.19
N VAL A 116 -0.58 11.92 2.44
CA VAL A 116 0.74 12.22 3.01
C VAL A 116 0.61 12.39 4.51
N ASP A 117 1.45 11.69 5.26
CA ASP A 117 1.57 11.78 6.71
C ASP A 117 2.95 12.32 7.13
N TYR A 118 2.99 13.18 8.15
CA TYR A 118 4.19 13.75 8.77
C TYR A 118 4.23 13.54 10.30
N ASN A 119 3.35 12.72 10.86
CA ASN A 119 3.15 12.60 12.32
C ASN A 119 4.41 12.21 13.11
N ILE A 120 5.37 11.55 12.47
CA ILE A 120 6.64 11.14 13.11
C ILE A 120 7.86 11.97 12.66
N GLY A 121 7.62 13.15 12.07
CA GLY A 121 8.66 14.12 11.72
C GLY A 121 9.29 13.95 10.34
N TYR A 122 8.90 12.95 9.55
CA TYR A 122 9.25 12.80 8.14
C TYR A 122 8.06 12.35 7.30
N LYS A 123 8.14 12.57 5.98
CA LYS A 123 7.08 12.23 5.02
C LYS A 123 6.92 10.72 4.91
N ARG A 124 5.68 10.24 5.06
CA ARG A 124 5.26 8.88 4.73
C ARG A 124 4.05 8.91 3.81
N THR A 125 3.83 7.83 3.08
CA THR A 125 2.59 7.61 2.34
C THR A 125 1.67 6.75 3.20
N GLU A 126 0.61 7.36 3.73
CA GLU A 126 -0.42 6.72 4.55
C GLU A 126 -1.45 6.04 3.66
N GLU A 127 -1.98 4.90 4.11
CA GLU A 127 -2.96 4.10 3.41
C GLU A 127 -4.31 4.11 4.13
N HIS A 128 -5.39 4.27 3.36
CA HIS A 128 -6.77 4.29 3.84
C HIS A 128 -7.64 3.32 3.02
N CYS A 129 -8.67 2.76 3.64
CA CYS A 129 -9.70 2.05 2.91
C CYS A 129 -10.44 3.02 1.97
N ALA A 130 -10.43 2.77 0.65
CA ALA A 130 -11.07 3.64 -0.33
C ALA A 130 -12.59 3.75 -0.16
N ARG A 131 -13.21 2.81 0.57
CA ARG A 131 -14.66 2.78 0.78
C ARG A 131 -15.14 3.55 2.01
N CYS A 132 -14.37 3.53 3.12
CA CYS A 132 -14.79 4.14 4.40
C CYS A 132 -13.79 5.15 4.98
N GLY A 133 -12.62 5.32 4.35
CA GLY A 133 -11.56 6.22 4.80
C GLY A 133 -10.85 5.77 6.08
N GLY A 134 -11.03 4.52 6.51
CA GLY A 134 -10.35 3.98 7.68
C GLY A 134 -8.85 3.90 7.45
N HIS A 135 -8.05 4.39 8.43
CA HIS A 135 -6.59 4.25 8.40
C HIS A 135 -6.19 2.77 8.42
N LEU A 136 -5.30 2.37 7.53
CA LEU A 136 -4.82 1.00 7.42
C LEU A 136 -3.38 0.84 7.90
N GLY A 137 -2.51 1.74 7.47
CA GLY A 137 -1.08 1.70 7.68
C GLY A 137 -0.33 2.62 6.74
N HIS A 138 0.84 2.19 6.27
CA HIS A 138 1.69 2.98 5.38
C HIS A 138 2.36 2.09 4.33
N VAL A 139 2.60 2.64 3.14
CA VAL A 139 3.37 1.97 2.09
C VAL A 139 4.81 2.49 2.04
N PHE A 140 5.76 1.56 1.84
CA PHE A 140 7.20 1.80 1.76
C PHE A 140 7.78 1.21 0.47
N GLU A 141 8.95 1.71 0.04
CA GLU A 141 9.66 1.28 -1.18
C GLU A 141 10.74 0.23 -0.87
N ASP A 142 10.57 -0.56 0.18
CA ASP A 142 11.50 -1.59 0.65
C ASP A 142 10.90 -3.01 0.57
N GLY A 143 9.90 -3.19 -0.28
CA GLY A 143 9.26 -4.48 -0.57
C GLY A 143 10.06 -5.37 -1.52
N PRO A 144 9.50 -6.56 -1.89
CA PRO A 144 10.15 -7.51 -2.80
C PRO A 144 10.39 -6.91 -4.19
N ARG A 145 11.65 -6.84 -4.60
CA ARG A 145 12.06 -6.20 -5.87
C ARG A 145 11.64 -7.01 -7.11
N GLU A 146 11.43 -8.30 -6.92
CA GLU A 146 10.94 -9.24 -7.94
C GLU A 146 9.47 -9.04 -8.29
N THR A 147 8.72 -8.27 -7.48
CA THR A 147 7.34 -7.92 -7.71
C THR A 147 7.19 -6.41 -7.92
N THR A 148 6.63 -5.68 -6.97
CA THR A 148 6.40 -4.24 -7.08
C THR A 148 7.52 -3.39 -6.48
N GLY A 149 8.32 -3.96 -5.59
CA GLY A 149 9.26 -3.21 -4.74
C GLY A 149 8.56 -2.46 -3.60
N LEU A 150 7.23 -2.56 -3.50
CA LEU A 150 6.44 -1.91 -2.46
C LEU A 150 6.17 -2.87 -1.28
N ARG A 151 6.06 -2.30 -0.09
CA ARG A 151 5.60 -2.97 1.11
C ARG A 151 4.46 -2.18 1.74
N HIS A 152 3.26 -2.67 1.57
CA HIS A 152 2.07 -2.22 2.27
C HIS A 152 2.11 -2.80 3.69
N CYS A 153 2.46 -1.96 4.67
CA CYS A 153 2.61 -2.34 6.07
C CYS A 153 1.34 -1.98 6.83
N ILE A 154 0.50 -2.97 7.07
CA ILE A 154 -0.88 -2.78 7.49
C ILE A 154 -1.08 -3.24 8.93
N ASN A 155 -1.77 -2.44 9.74
CA ASN A 155 -2.19 -2.86 11.07
C ASN A 155 -3.12 -4.08 10.97
N GLY A 156 -2.84 -5.14 11.69
CA GLY A 156 -3.69 -6.33 11.65
C GLY A 156 -5.09 -6.07 12.16
N ALA A 157 -5.25 -5.22 13.18
CA ALA A 157 -6.58 -4.84 13.68
C ALA A 157 -7.37 -3.92 12.72
N ALA A 158 -6.77 -3.47 11.60
CA ALA A 158 -7.51 -2.81 10.51
C ALA A 158 -8.11 -3.81 9.51
N LEU A 159 -7.80 -5.10 9.64
CA LEU A 159 -8.13 -6.16 8.69
C LEU A 159 -8.89 -7.31 9.33
N ASP A 160 -9.83 -7.87 8.56
CA ASP A 160 -10.34 -9.22 8.74
C ASP A 160 -9.86 -10.12 7.60
N PHE A 161 -9.86 -11.44 7.83
CA PHE A 161 -9.51 -12.43 6.82
C PHE A 161 -10.74 -13.26 6.42
N VAL A 162 -11.02 -13.29 5.12
CA VAL A 162 -12.10 -14.09 4.52
C VAL A 162 -11.44 -15.21 3.70
N PRO A 163 -11.50 -16.48 4.14
CA PRO A 163 -10.95 -17.59 3.40
C PRO A 163 -11.68 -17.80 2.07
N GLU A 164 -10.93 -18.26 1.06
CA GLU A 164 -11.51 -18.73 -0.21
C GLU A 164 -12.25 -20.05 0.01
N GLN A 165 -13.45 -20.18 -0.55
CA GLN A 165 -14.27 -21.40 -0.44
C GLN A 165 -13.90 -22.43 -1.50
#